data_9609fdc4a8284b7b2d6e358cbf411fe8
#
_entry.id   9609fdc4a8284b7b2d6e358cbf411fe8
#
_cell.length_a   1.000
_cell.length_b   1.000
_cell.length_c   1.000
_cell.angle_alpha   90.00
_cell.angle_beta   90.00
_cell.angle_gamma   90.00
#
_symmetry.space_group_name_H-M   'P 1'
#
loop_
_entity.id
_entity.type
_entity.pdbx_description
1 polymer ?
#
loop_
_entity_poly.entity_id
_entity_poly.type
_entity_poly.pdbx_seq_one_letter_code
_entity_poly.pdbx_strand_id
1 'polypeptide(L)'
;MNVKFNEQGLIPTVVQDAQSKEVLTVAYMNEESLQKTIETGETWFYSRSRQELWHKGATSGNTQQVVAIKTDCDQDALVVEVIPAGPACHNGTTSCFTQSIVENERPGSVGILPQLVE
;
A
#
# COMPACT_ATOMS: atom_id res chain seq x y z
N MET A 1 -3.51 -20.26 0.80
CA MET A 1 -3.35 -18.88 0.33
C MET A 1 -2.49 -18.89 -0.92
N ASN A 2 -3.07 -18.46 -2.04
CA ASN A 2 -2.41 -18.58 -3.33
C ASN A 2 -1.77 -17.24 -3.72
N VAL A 3 -0.63 -16.93 -3.12
CA VAL A 3 0.14 -15.74 -3.48
C VAL A 3 1.56 -16.12 -3.79
N LYS A 4 2.18 -15.36 -4.68
CA LYS A 4 3.54 -15.59 -5.15
C LYS A 4 4.43 -14.46 -4.67
N PHE A 5 5.36 -14.80 -3.79
CA PHE A 5 6.38 -13.87 -3.34
C PHE A 5 7.52 -13.85 -4.35
N ASN A 6 8.20 -12.71 -4.46
CA ASN A 6 9.34 -12.58 -5.37
C ASN A 6 10.57 -13.31 -4.80
N GLU A 7 11.72 -13.15 -5.46
CA GLU A 7 12.96 -13.84 -5.07
C GLU A 7 13.44 -13.44 -3.68
N GLN A 8 13.10 -12.24 -3.22
CA GLN A 8 13.42 -11.78 -1.87
C GLN A 8 12.37 -12.20 -0.83
N GLY A 9 11.34 -12.93 -1.25
CA GLY A 9 10.26 -13.33 -0.37
C GLY A 9 9.26 -12.22 -0.08
N LEU A 10 9.16 -11.25 -0.97
CA LEU A 10 8.31 -10.07 -0.81
C LEU A 10 7.21 -10.01 -1.87
N ILE A 11 6.09 -9.39 -1.51
CA ILE A 11 5.01 -9.11 -2.43
C ILE A 11 4.61 -7.64 -2.32
N PRO A 12 4.54 -6.91 -3.45
CA PRO A 12 4.10 -5.52 -3.42
C PRO A 12 2.64 -5.44 -3.02
N THR A 13 2.33 -4.48 -2.18
CA THR A 13 1.04 -4.34 -1.54
C THR A 13 0.56 -2.90 -1.65
N VAL A 14 -0.55 -2.71 -2.36
CA VAL A 14 -1.24 -1.42 -2.43
C VAL A 14 -2.23 -1.37 -1.28
N VAL A 15 -2.19 -0.30 -0.50
CA VAL A 15 -3.16 -0.06 0.57
C VAL A 15 -4.14 1.00 0.10
N GLN A 16 -5.41 0.68 0.16
CA GLN A 16 -6.49 1.50 -0.38
C GLN A 16 -7.55 1.71 0.68
N ASP A 17 -8.06 2.94 0.78
CA ASP A 17 -9.20 3.22 1.64
C ASP A 17 -10.42 2.49 1.10
N ALA A 18 -11.07 1.67 1.94
CA ALA A 18 -12.21 0.86 1.52
C ALA A 18 -13.44 1.71 1.16
N GLN A 19 -13.55 2.90 1.72
CA GLN A 19 -14.71 3.78 1.52
C GLN A 19 -14.48 4.75 0.38
N SER A 20 -13.39 5.51 0.41
CA SER A 20 -13.11 6.53 -0.61
C SER A 20 -12.49 5.95 -1.89
N LYS A 21 -11.91 4.77 -1.78
CA LYS A 21 -11.13 4.14 -2.84
C LYS A 21 -9.81 4.86 -3.14
N GLU A 22 -9.42 5.78 -2.29
CA GLU A 22 -8.14 6.46 -2.43
C GLU A 22 -7.00 5.50 -2.15
N VAL A 23 -5.97 5.54 -2.99
CA VAL A 23 -4.74 4.78 -2.74
C VAL A 23 -3.95 5.51 -1.65
N LEU A 24 -3.68 4.82 -0.56
CA LEU A 24 -3.04 5.42 0.61
C LEU A 24 -1.53 5.28 0.57
N THR A 25 -1.04 4.10 0.24
CA THR A 25 0.40 3.83 0.18
C THR A 25 0.67 2.56 -0.61
N VAL A 26 1.94 2.35 -0.95
CA VAL A 26 2.44 1.08 -1.47
C VAL A 26 3.58 0.65 -0.56
N ALA A 27 3.52 -0.59 -0.13
CA ALA A 27 4.52 -1.18 0.75
C ALA A 27 4.78 -2.62 0.32
N TYR A 28 5.58 -3.32 1.09
CA TYR A 28 5.86 -4.73 0.83
C TYR A 28 5.45 -5.57 2.04
N MET A 29 4.99 -6.78 1.76
CA MET A 29 4.77 -7.78 2.79
C MET A 29 5.65 -8.99 2.48
N ASN A 30 6.10 -9.65 3.54
CA ASN A 30 6.61 -11.00 3.44
C ASN A 30 5.53 -11.97 3.94
N GLU A 31 5.81 -13.26 3.94
CA GLU A 31 4.83 -14.24 4.39
C GLU A 31 4.40 -13.99 5.83
N GLU A 32 5.35 -13.66 6.69
CA GLU A 32 5.06 -13.41 8.12
C GLU A 32 4.19 -12.18 8.33
N SER A 33 4.48 -11.07 7.66
CA SER A 33 3.67 -9.85 7.80
C SER A 33 2.27 -10.04 7.22
N LEU A 34 2.15 -10.77 6.12
CA LEU A 34 0.84 -11.10 5.55
C LEU A 34 0.03 -11.96 6.52
N GLN A 35 0.67 -12.95 7.13
CA GLN A 35 0.01 -13.80 8.10
C GLN A 35 -0.46 -12.99 9.32
N LYS A 36 0.38 -12.10 9.83
CA LYS A 36 0.01 -11.23 10.95
C LYS A 36 -1.14 -10.29 10.58
N THR A 37 -1.14 -9.78 9.36
CA THR A 37 -2.23 -8.93 8.86
C THR A 37 -3.56 -9.70 8.88
N ILE A 38 -3.54 -10.95 8.44
CA ILE A 38 -4.74 -11.80 8.43
C ILE A 38 -5.20 -12.10 9.87
N GLU A 39 -4.26 -12.44 10.73
CA GLU A 39 -4.58 -12.82 12.11
C GLU A 39 -5.09 -11.66 12.96
N THR A 40 -4.48 -10.49 12.82
CA THR A 40 -4.80 -9.34 13.67
C THR A 40 -5.90 -8.45 13.11
N GLY A 41 -6.15 -8.52 11.79
CA GLY A 41 -7.08 -7.61 11.14
C GLY A 41 -6.53 -6.20 10.94
N GLU A 42 -5.24 -5.99 11.21
CA GLU A 42 -4.57 -4.72 11.01
C GLU A 42 -3.35 -4.92 10.13
N THR A 43 -2.92 -3.86 9.43
CA THR A 43 -1.84 -3.99 8.46
C THR A 43 -0.48 -4.13 9.13
N TRP A 44 0.26 -5.13 8.67
CA TRP A 44 1.67 -5.37 8.97
C TRP A 44 2.43 -5.41 7.66
N PHE A 45 3.59 -4.80 7.64
CA PHE A 45 4.43 -4.74 6.45
C PHE A 45 5.84 -5.24 6.77
N TYR A 46 6.63 -5.42 5.72
CA TYR A 46 8.05 -5.71 5.85
C TYR A 46 8.84 -4.50 5.38
N SER A 47 9.65 -3.94 6.26
CA SER A 47 10.52 -2.81 5.91
C SER A 47 11.78 -3.34 5.25
N ARG A 48 11.98 -3.02 3.97
CA ARG A 48 13.17 -3.47 3.23
C ARG A 48 14.44 -2.80 3.74
N SER A 49 14.36 -1.54 4.11
CA SER A 49 15.54 -0.79 4.58
C SER A 49 15.99 -1.23 5.97
N ARG A 50 15.06 -1.57 6.85
CA ARG A 50 15.37 -2.01 8.21
C ARG A 50 15.38 -3.51 8.37
N GLN A 51 14.92 -4.25 7.35
CA GLN A 51 14.82 -5.70 7.35
C GLN A 51 14.08 -6.23 8.56
N GLU A 52 12.93 -5.64 8.86
CA GLU A 52 12.10 -6.04 9.99
C GLU A 52 10.62 -5.86 9.68
N LEU A 53 9.79 -6.55 10.44
CA LEU A 53 8.34 -6.38 10.40
C LEU A 53 7.95 -5.03 11.00
N TRP A 54 6.87 -4.49 10.48
CA TRP A 54 6.37 -3.20 10.91
C TRP A 54 4.85 -3.24 11.02
N HIS A 55 4.33 -3.03 12.22
CA HIS A 55 2.90 -2.92 12.47
C HIS A 55 2.50 -1.45 12.28
N LYS A 56 1.71 -1.18 11.26
CA LYS A 56 1.27 0.18 10.96
C LYS A 56 0.45 0.72 12.12
N GLY A 57 0.87 1.86 12.65
CA GLY A 57 0.14 2.54 13.72
C GLY A 57 0.41 2.04 15.13
N ALA A 58 1.33 1.08 15.31
CA ALA A 58 1.63 0.55 16.65
C ALA A 58 2.06 1.63 17.63
N THR A 59 2.78 2.65 17.16
CA THR A 59 3.26 3.74 18.00
C THR A 59 2.38 4.98 17.87
N SER A 60 1.99 5.33 16.64
CA SER A 60 1.24 6.57 16.36
C SER A 60 -0.25 6.45 16.65
N GLY A 61 -0.80 5.25 16.72
CA GLY A 61 -2.22 5.02 16.77
C GLY A 61 -2.92 5.07 15.42
N ASN A 62 -2.20 5.37 14.34
CA ASN A 62 -2.77 5.46 12.99
C ASN A 62 -2.82 4.08 12.35
N THR A 63 -3.55 3.17 12.96
CA THR A 63 -3.73 1.81 12.49
C THR A 63 -4.62 1.77 11.25
N GLN A 64 -4.58 0.64 10.56
CA GLN A 64 -5.41 0.42 9.38
C GLN A 64 -6.13 -0.91 9.56
N GLN A 65 -7.46 -0.82 9.75
CA GLN A 65 -8.28 -2.01 9.92
C GLN A 65 -8.58 -2.62 8.57
N VAL A 66 -8.27 -3.89 8.41
CA VAL A 66 -8.40 -4.58 7.12
C VAL A 66 -9.85 -4.96 6.88
N VAL A 67 -10.36 -4.59 5.70
CA VAL A 67 -11.69 -5.00 5.23
C VAL A 67 -11.56 -6.14 4.23
N ALA A 68 -10.58 -6.09 3.33
CA ALA A 68 -10.39 -7.11 2.32
C ALA A 68 -8.93 -7.15 1.88
N ILE A 69 -8.48 -8.33 1.49
CA ILE A 69 -7.17 -8.53 0.87
C ILE A 69 -7.43 -9.23 -0.46
N LYS A 70 -6.97 -8.62 -1.55
CA LYS A 70 -7.17 -9.14 -2.90
C LYS A 70 -5.82 -9.32 -3.58
N THR A 71 -5.73 -10.34 -4.41
CA THR A 71 -4.56 -10.54 -5.26
C THR A 71 -4.95 -10.36 -6.71
N ASP A 72 -3.98 -10.08 -7.56
CA ASP A 72 -4.23 -9.88 -8.99
C ASP A 72 -4.26 -11.22 -9.74
N CYS A 73 -4.38 -11.14 -11.08
CA CYS A 73 -4.62 -12.32 -11.92
C CYS A 73 -3.48 -13.35 -11.87
N ASP A 74 -2.25 -12.90 -11.69
CA ASP A 74 -1.09 -13.80 -11.57
C ASP A 74 -0.59 -13.96 -10.13
N GLN A 75 -1.31 -13.38 -9.17
CA GLN A 75 -1.12 -13.62 -7.74
C GLN A 75 0.23 -13.12 -7.19
N ASP A 76 0.78 -12.08 -7.78
CA ASP A 76 2.08 -11.52 -7.38
C ASP A 76 2.01 -10.08 -6.87
N ALA A 77 0.82 -9.58 -6.63
CA ALA A 77 0.59 -8.27 -6.04
C ALA A 77 -0.68 -8.30 -5.19
N LEU A 78 -0.76 -7.44 -4.19
CA LEU A 78 -1.90 -7.36 -3.30
C LEU A 78 -2.52 -5.97 -3.30
N VAL A 79 -3.84 -5.93 -3.14
CA VAL A 79 -4.55 -4.73 -2.70
C VAL A 79 -5.18 -5.06 -1.35
N VAL A 80 -4.86 -4.26 -0.35
CA VAL A 80 -5.44 -4.36 0.98
C VAL A 80 -6.36 -3.16 1.18
N GLU A 81 -7.66 -3.43 1.27
CA GLU A 81 -8.65 -2.38 1.53
C GLU A 81 -8.80 -2.23 3.03
N VAL A 82 -8.72 -0.99 3.50
CA VAL A 82 -8.68 -0.70 4.94
C VAL A 82 -9.61 0.45 5.32
N ILE A 83 -9.93 0.51 6.60
CA ILE A 83 -10.49 1.69 7.24
C ILE A 83 -9.36 2.28 8.08
N PRO A 84 -8.78 3.43 7.65
CA PRO A 84 -7.67 4.02 8.39
C PRO A 84 -8.17 4.75 9.63
N ALA A 85 -7.45 4.61 10.73
CA ALA A 85 -7.73 5.34 11.96
C ALA A 85 -7.14 6.75 11.92
N GLY A 86 -6.22 7.01 11.00
CA GLY A 86 -5.57 8.30 10.84
C GLY A 86 -4.72 8.34 9.57
N PRO A 87 -3.87 9.36 9.41
CA PRO A 87 -3.08 9.53 8.20
C PRO A 87 -2.21 8.31 7.90
N ALA A 88 -2.12 7.95 6.62
CA ALA A 88 -1.24 6.87 6.18
C ALA A 88 0.22 7.34 6.15
N CYS A 89 0.46 8.59 5.82
CA CYS A 89 1.79 9.15 5.65
C CYS A 89 2.33 9.71 6.98
N HIS A 90 3.61 9.48 7.23
CA HIS A 90 4.28 10.02 8.44
C HIS A 90 4.32 11.55 8.43
N ASN A 91 4.09 12.19 7.28
CA ASN A 91 3.98 13.65 7.17
C ASN A 91 2.59 14.17 7.57
N GLY A 92 1.68 13.30 7.98
CA GLY A 92 0.35 13.69 8.44
C GLY A 92 -0.71 13.77 7.35
N THR A 93 -0.40 13.40 6.11
CA THR A 93 -1.38 13.39 5.02
C THR A 93 -2.14 12.06 5.01
N THR A 94 -3.40 12.10 4.55
CA THR A 94 -4.24 10.91 4.44
C THR A 94 -3.59 9.87 3.56
N SER A 95 -3.04 10.29 2.43
CA SER A 95 -2.34 9.43 1.47
C SER A 95 -0.87 9.83 1.41
N CYS A 96 -0.01 8.86 1.08
CA CYS A 96 1.40 9.12 0.77
C CYS A 96 1.56 9.74 -0.62
N PHE A 97 0.53 9.62 -1.47
CA PHE A 97 0.58 10.10 -2.85
C PHE A 97 0.03 11.53 -2.92
N THR A 98 0.91 12.51 -2.65
CA THR A 98 0.51 13.92 -2.53
C THR A 98 1.02 14.79 -3.67
N GLN A 99 1.83 14.24 -4.57
CA GLN A 99 2.45 15.02 -5.65
C GLN A 99 2.08 14.41 -6.98
N SER A 100 1.73 15.25 -7.95
CA SER A 100 1.39 14.80 -9.30
C SER A 100 2.56 15.09 -10.23
N ILE A 101 2.88 14.12 -11.09
CA ILE A 101 3.84 14.33 -12.18
C ILE A 101 3.12 14.94 -13.37
N VAL A 102 1.91 14.44 -13.64
CA VAL A 102 1.07 14.92 -14.76
C VAL A 102 -0.36 14.98 -14.26
N GLU A 103 -1.04 16.09 -14.56
CA GLU A 103 -2.49 16.18 -14.42
C GLU A 103 -3.04 16.77 -15.71
N ASN A 104 -4.00 16.07 -16.35
CA ASN A 104 -4.61 16.51 -17.58
C ASN A 104 -6.04 16.93 -17.33
N GLU A 105 -6.41 18.12 -17.79
CA GLU A 105 -7.79 18.60 -17.75
C GLU A 105 -8.66 17.84 -18.75
N ARG A 106 -8.04 17.30 -19.81
CA ARG A 106 -8.73 16.49 -20.83
C ARG A 106 -8.16 15.08 -20.78
N PRO A 107 -8.90 14.12 -20.20
CA PRO A 107 -8.44 12.73 -20.15
C PRO A 107 -8.15 12.19 -21.57
N GLY A 108 -7.05 11.47 -21.66
CA GLY A 108 -6.63 10.88 -22.94
C GLY A 108 -5.74 11.78 -23.77
N SER A 109 -5.47 13.02 -23.39
CA SER A 109 -4.63 13.95 -24.14
C SER A 109 -3.19 13.97 -23.65
N VAL A 110 -2.63 12.81 -23.33
CA VAL A 110 -1.28 12.65 -22.79
C VAL A 110 -0.27 12.40 -23.92
N GLY A 111 -0.48 13.02 -25.09
CA GLY A 111 0.43 12.83 -26.21
C GLY A 111 1.79 13.47 -26.00
N ILE A 112 1.84 14.51 -25.18
CA ILE A 112 3.10 15.18 -24.86
C ILE A 112 3.31 15.04 -23.38
N LEU A 113 4.17 14.09 -23.01
CA LEU A 113 4.53 13.94 -21.61
C LEU A 113 5.51 15.05 -21.22
N PRO A 114 5.36 15.58 -20.01
CA PRO A 114 6.39 16.46 -19.49
C PRO A 114 7.70 15.70 -19.43
N GLN A 115 8.77 16.41 -19.54
CA GLN A 115 10.08 15.82 -19.46
C GLN A 115 10.23 15.16 -18.08
N LEU A 116 10.41 13.84 -18.09
CA LEU A 116 10.68 13.12 -16.86
C LEU A 116 12.14 13.32 -16.52
N VAL A 117 12.37 14.05 -15.45
CA VAL A 117 13.73 14.30 -14.97
C VAL A 117 14.05 13.21 -13.94
N GLU A 118 15.08 12.49 -14.23
CA GLU A 118 15.57 11.46 -13.33
C GLU A 118 16.41 12.04 -12.19
#